data_38e6b61d34605e12f209861d2eb88906
#
_entry.id   38e6b61d34605e12f209861d2eb88906
#
_cell.length_a   1.000
_cell.length_b   1.000
_cell.length_c   1.000
_cell.angle_alpha   90.00
_cell.angle_beta   90.00
_cell.angle_gamma   90.00
#
_symmetry.space_group_name_H-M   'P 1'
#
loop_
_entity.id
_entity.type
_entity.pdbx_description
1 polymer ?
#
loop_
_entity_poly.entity_id
_entity_poly.type
_entity_poly.pdbx_seq_one_letter_code
_entity_poly.pdbx_strand_id
1 'polypeptide(L)'
;MLIAEFVFAVLLLDRPTAPAAPPVAADVPAAPASSPAVTTATRLPDGRTAQLIPLGGARSTPVLERIAAELPGAADAITRFWGPDWRRDLVIVATGSDAQFTALAGGGADIAAATTSDRVVFAPGAAGMTDAALRIVVRHELFHHATRQVTAADAPRWLTEGVADYVARPRAAAPAPELLTALPTDADLDTAGATRSAAYDRAWWFATYVADRYGPQQLRALYVRACGPGHPDPATAIREVLGLGVDEVLGEWQRWPAR
;
A
#
# COMPACT_ATOMS: atom_id res chain seq x y z
N MET A 1 -12.11 -10.78 17.78
CA MET A 1 -12.04 -11.12 16.34
C MET A 1 -11.15 -10.07 15.71
N LEU A 2 -9.89 -10.39 15.39
CA LEU A 2 -8.96 -9.46 14.74
C LEU A 2 -9.34 -9.41 13.26
N ILE A 3 -9.93 -8.30 12.83
CA ILE A 3 -10.13 -8.04 11.41
C ILE A 3 -8.79 -7.51 10.91
N ALA A 4 -8.05 -8.34 10.16
CA ALA A 4 -6.93 -7.89 9.38
C ALA A 4 -7.53 -7.15 8.16
N GLU A 5 -7.36 -5.84 8.09
CA GLU A 5 -7.63 -5.09 6.87
C GLU A 5 -6.55 -5.43 5.86
N PHE A 6 -6.96 -6.05 4.76
CA PHE A 6 -6.10 -6.41 3.66
C PHE A 6 -5.85 -5.18 2.78
N VAL A 7 -4.65 -4.69 2.81
CA VAL A 7 -4.17 -3.65 1.91
C VAL A 7 -3.37 -4.32 0.80
N PHE A 8 -3.86 -4.22 -0.42
CA PHE A 8 -3.28 -4.88 -1.58
C PHE A 8 -2.44 -3.89 -2.39
N ALA A 9 -1.13 -3.86 -2.21
CA ALA A 9 -0.27 -3.24 -3.19
C ALA A 9 -0.14 -4.17 -4.39
N VAL A 10 -1.08 -4.07 -5.35
CA VAL A 10 -0.99 -4.79 -6.62
C VAL A 10 -0.11 -4.01 -7.57
N LEU A 11 1.18 -4.31 -7.56
CA LEU A 11 2.04 -4.02 -8.69
C LEU A 11 1.93 -5.20 -9.66
N LEU A 12 1.45 -4.93 -10.87
CA LEU A 12 1.47 -5.91 -11.98
C LEU A 12 2.91 -6.37 -12.19
N LEU A 13 3.23 -7.53 -11.63
CA LEU A 13 4.40 -8.28 -12.02
C LEU A 13 4.01 -9.01 -13.32
N ASP A 14 4.50 -8.52 -14.46
CA ASP A 14 4.55 -9.31 -15.68
C ASP A 14 5.40 -10.56 -15.38
N ARG A 15 4.74 -11.64 -14.99
CA ARG A 15 5.37 -12.96 -14.91
C ARG A 15 5.27 -13.59 -16.28
N PRO A 16 6.39 -13.90 -16.95
CA PRO A 16 6.34 -14.80 -18.10
C PRO A 16 5.80 -16.16 -17.62
N THR A 17 4.69 -16.59 -18.20
CA THR A 17 4.11 -17.91 -18.00
C THR A 17 5.08 -18.96 -18.49
N ALA A 18 5.82 -19.59 -17.58
CA ALA A 18 6.56 -20.81 -17.88
C ALA A 18 5.57 -21.99 -17.93
N PRO A 19 5.67 -22.91 -18.90
CA PRO A 19 4.82 -24.09 -18.94
C PRO A 19 5.07 -25.00 -17.74
N ALA A 20 3.98 -25.49 -17.14
CA ALA A 20 4.02 -26.40 -16.01
C ALA A 20 4.72 -27.71 -16.40
N ALA A 21 5.81 -28.04 -15.70
CA ALA A 21 6.42 -29.36 -15.74
C ALA A 21 5.63 -30.33 -14.87
N PRO A 22 5.52 -31.63 -15.28
CA PRO A 22 4.79 -32.62 -14.49
C PRO A 22 5.49 -32.93 -13.16
N PRO A 23 4.75 -33.35 -12.12
CA PRO A 23 5.32 -33.60 -10.79
C PRO A 23 6.22 -34.83 -10.82
N VAL A 24 7.50 -34.65 -10.58
CA VAL A 24 8.42 -35.72 -10.22
C VAL A 24 8.40 -35.83 -8.70
N ALA A 25 7.96 -36.97 -8.19
CA ALA A 25 8.10 -37.33 -6.79
C ALA A 25 9.60 -37.48 -6.49
N ALA A 26 10.16 -36.50 -5.77
CA ALA A 26 11.51 -36.57 -5.24
C ALA A 26 11.45 -36.68 -3.71
N ASP A 27 12.18 -37.64 -3.16
CA ASP A 27 12.52 -37.73 -1.75
C ASP A 27 12.98 -36.36 -1.24
N VAL A 28 12.26 -35.77 -0.29
CA VAL A 28 12.60 -34.48 0.30
C VAL A 28 13.65 -34.74 1.38
N PRO A 29 14.94 -34.42 1.17
CA PRO A 29 15.90 -34.43 2.26
C PRO A 29 15.46 -33.36 3.28
N ALA A 30 15.51 -33.71 4.57
CA ALA A 30 15.22 -32.81 5.68
C ALA A 30 15.99 -31.50 5.49
N ALA A 31 15.26 -30.40 5.38
CA ALA A 31 15.86 -29.09 5.22
C ALA A 31 16.82 -28.82 6.39
N PRO A 32 18.04 -28.29 6.13
CA PRO A 32 18.95 -27.92 7.21
C PRO A 32 18.25 -26.90 8.12
N ALA A 33 18.39 -27.10 9.43
CA ALA A 33 17.83 -26.22 10.43
C ALA A 33 18.26 -24.76 10.11
N SER A 34 17.29 -23.94 9.78
CA SER A 34 17.54 -22.52 9.45
C SER A 34 18.18 -21.86 10.66
N SER A 35 19.34 -21.24 10.48
CA SER A 35 19.96 -20.39 11.51
C SER A 35 18.92 -19.39 12.03
N PRO A 36 18.89 -19.09 13.33
CA PRO A 36 17.91 -18.17 13.89
C PRO A 36 17.95 -16.84 13.14
N ALA A 37 16.77 -16.35 12.76
CA ALA A 37 16.63 -15.06 12.09
C ALA A 37 17.16 -13.95 13.02
N VAL A 38 18.22 -13.26 12.63
CA VAL A 38 18.77 -12.15 13.41
C VAL A 38 17.95 -10.93 13.14
N THR A 39 17.13 -10.50 14.11
CA THR A 39 16.44 -9.22 14.06
C THR A 39 17.47 -8.10 14.18
N THR A 40 17.43 -7.17 13.24
CA THR A 40 18.26 -5.95 13.28
C THR A 40 17.38 -4.74 13.54
N ALA A 41 17.91 -3.75 14.23
CA ALA A 41 17.26 -2.46 14.42
C ALA A 41 18.05 -1.37 13.70
N THR A 42 17.34 -0.51 12.97
CA THR A 42 17.93 0.66 12.32
C THR A 42 17.21 1.92 12.77
N ARG A 43 17.97 3.00 12.98
CA ARG A 43 17.42 4.31 13.30
C ARG A 43 17.36 5.16 12.05
N LEU A 44 16.19 5.74 11.79
CA LEU A 44 15.97 6.65 10.68
C LEU A 44 16.43 8.08 11.05
N PRO A 45 16.74 8.94 10.06
CA PRO A 45 17.18 10.32 10.29
C PRO A 45 16.20 11.18 11.10
N ASP A 46 14.90 10.92 11.01
CA ASP A 46 13.83 11.61 11.74
C ASP A 46 13.64 11.10 13.19
N GLY A 47 14.48 10.16 13.62
CA GLY A 47 14.49 9.57 14.96
C GLY A 47 13.59 8.36 15.14
N ARG A 48 12.88 7.90 14.11
CA ARG A 48 12.13 6.63 14.14
C ARG A 48 13.08 5.44 14.18
N THR A 49 12.57 4.33 14.74
CA THR A 49 13.32 3.07 14.81
C THR A 49 12.56 1.99 14.04
N ALA A 50 13.26 1.29 13.15
CA ALA A 50 12.70 0.15 12.42
C ALA A 50 13.36 -1.15 12.90
N GLN A 51 12.54 -2.10 13.34
CA GLN A 51 12.94 -3.48 13.58
C GLN A 51 12.75 -4.28 12.29
N LEU A 52 13.80 -4.93 11.83
CA LEU A 52 13.83 -5.69 10.58
C LEU A 52 13.89 -7.18 10.92
N ILE A 53 12.89 -7.95 10.53
CA ILE A 53 12.72 -9.36 10.91
C ILE A 53 12.75 -10.25 9.67
N PRO A 54 13.86 -10.97 9.39
CA PRO A 54 14.00 -11.85 8.25
C PRO A 54 13.47 -13.26 8.57
N LEU A 55 12.15 -13.50 8.50
CA LEU A 55 11.55 -14.81 8.79
C LEU A 55 11.97 -15.91 7.82
N GLY A 56 12.41 -15.56 6.62
CA GLY A 56 13.01 -16.49 5.65
C GLY A 56 14.50 -16.73 5.85
N GLY A 57 15.10 -16.20 6.93
CA GLY A 57 16.53 -16.28 7.18
C GLY A 57 17.35 -15.65 6.03
N ALA A 58 18.40 -16.32 5.58
CA ALA A 58 19.29 -15.84 4.51
C ALA A 58 18.57 -15.46 3.20
N ARG A 59 17.38 -16.03 2.92
CA ARG A 59 16.59 -15.73 1.72
C ARG A 59 15.89 -14.38 1.78
N SER A 60 15.46 -13.94 2.96
CA SER A 60 14.74 -12.69 3.14
C SER A 60 15.64 -11.53 3.60
N THR A 61 16.87 -11.78 4.00
CA THR A 61 17.82 -10.73 4.40
C THR A 61 18.09 -9.71 3.30
N PRO A 62 18.39 -10.10 2.04
CA PRO A 62 18.70 -9.12 0.99
C PRO A 62 17.52 -8.19 0.65
N VAL A 63 16.29 -8.68 0.67
CA VAL A 63 15.12 -7.82 0.43
C VAL A 63 14.89 -6.87 1.60
N LEU A 64 15.13 -7.29 2.85
CA LEU A 64 15.07 -6.41 4.02
C LEU A 64 16.12 -5.29 3.97
N GLU A 65 17.33 -5.57 3.50
CA GLU A 65 18.36 -4.55 3.30
C GLU A 65 17.91 -3.49 2.27
N ARG A 66 17.32 -3.93 1.15
CA ARG A 66 16.75 -3.02 0.15
C ARG A 66 15.57 -2.21 0.71
N ILE A 67 14.67 -2.85 1.47
CA ILE A 67 13.57 -2.16 2.15
C ILE A 67 14.12 -1.13 3.14
N ALA A 68 15.10 -1.50 3.95
CA ALA A 68 15.72 -0.60 4.92
C ALA A 68 16.32 0.66 4.25
N ALA A 69 16.91 0.51 3.08
CA ALA A 69 17.44 1.63 2.30
C ALA A 69 16.36 2.60 1.83
N GLU A 70 15.12 2.13 1.60
CA GLU A 70 13.99 2.97 1.18
C GLU A 70 13.24 3.64 2.34
N LEU A 71 13.36 3.13 3.59
CA LEU A 71 12.62 3.65 4.75
C LEU A 71 12.84 5.15 5.02
N PRO A 72 14.04 5.71 4.95
CA PRO A 72 14.24 7.15 5.17
C PRO A 72 13.44 8.01 4.18
N GLY A 73 13.50 7.68 2.89
CA GLY A 73 12.77 8.39 1.85
C GLY A 73 11.25 8.20 1.94
N ALA A 74 10.80 7.04 2.43
CA ALA A 74 9.39 6.77 2.67
C ALA A 74 8.87 7.59 3.87
N ALA A 75 9.60 7.58 4.99
CA ALA A 75 9.25 8.36 6.18
C ALA A 75 9.18 9.87 5.89
N ASP A 76 10.11 10.38 5.08
CA ASP A 76 10.12 11.77 4.63
C ASP A 76 8.92 12.11 3.74
N ALA A 77 8.57 11.26 2.78
CA ALA A 77 7.40 11.46 1.92
C ALA A 77 6.09 11.50 2.73
N ILE A 78 5.94 10.58 3.67
CA ILE A 78 4.77 10.53 4.57
C ILE A 78 4.73 11.75 5.47
N THR A 79 5.83 12.13 6.09
CA THR A 79 5.90 13.28 6.99
C THR A 79 5.57 14.60 6.27
N ARG A 80 6.00 14.76 5.01
CA ARG A 80 5.64 15.94 4.20
C ARG A 80 4.15 16.04 3.92
N PHE A 81 3.49 14.94 3.67
CA PHE A 81 2.06 14.92 3.36
C PHE A 81 1.20 14.89 4.64
N TRP A 82 1.51 13.98 5.55
CA TRP A 82 0.69 13.68 6.72
C TRP A 82 1.03 14.55 7.93
N GLY A 83 2.27 14.99 8.04
CA GLY A 83 2.83 15.63 9.22
C GLY A 83 3.69 14.65 10.04
N PRO A 84 4.39 15.12 11.08
CA PRO A 84 5.35 14.31 11.83
C PRO A 84 4.73 13.37 12.87
N ASP A 85 3.44 13.57 13.22
CA ASP A 85 2.76 12.91 14.34
C ASP A 85 2.18 11.56 13.94
N TRP A 86 3.06 10.57 13.72
CA TRP A 86 2.73 9.17 13.49
C TRP A 86 3.73 8.27 14.19
N ARG A 87 3.41 6.97 14.28
CA ARG A 87 4.16 5.98 15.09
C ARG A 87 5.67 6.05 14.84
N ARG A 88 6.44 6.00 15.95
CA ARG A 88 7.90 6.09 15.89
C ARG A 88 8.57 4.72 15.76
N ASP A 89 7.89 3.68 16.18
CA ASP A 89 8.41 2.31 16.12
C ASP A 89 7.77 1.58 14.95
N LEU A 90 8.61 1.10 14.05
CA LEU A 90 8.26 0.37 12.85
C LEU A 90 8.69 -1.09 13.02
N VAL A 91 7.84 -2.03 12.66
CA VAL A 91 8.19 -3.45 12.58
C VAL A 91 8.02 -3.88 11.13
N ILE A 92 9.12 -4.25 10.50
CA ILE A 92 9.17 -4.67 9.09
C ILE A 92 9.56 -6.15 9.05
N VAL A 93 8.71 -6.95 8.47
CA VAL A 93 8.88 -8.41 8.38
C VAL A 93 9.01 -8.80 6.91
N ALA A 94 10.04 -9.57 6.55
CA ALA A 94 10.11 -10.22 5.26
C ALA A 94 9.96 -11.73 5.45
N THR A 95 8.95 -12.30 4.82
CA THR A 95 8.64 -13.72 4.92
C THR A 95 9.48 -14.55 3.96
N GLY A 96 9.68 -15.83 4.28
CA GLY A 96 10.42 -16.76 3.43
C GLY A 96 9.50 -17.66 2.59
N SER A 97 8.17 -17.60 2.83
CA SER A 97 7.18 -18.38 2.07
C SER A 97 5.83 -17.67 2.05
N ASP A 98 5.01 -17.97 1.03
CA ASP A 98 3.64 -17.46 0.92
C ASP A 98 2.78 -17.95 2.09
N ALA A 99 3.02 -19.14 2.62
CA ALA A 99 2.31 -19.64 3.80
C ALA A 99 2.60 -18.78 5.05
N GLN A 100 3.85 -18.34 5.26
CA GLN A 100 4.18 -17.40 6.33
C GLN A 100 3.51 -16.04 6.12
N PHE A 101 3.50 -15.54 4.88
CA PHE A 101 2.84 -14.28 4.56
C PHE A 101 1.35 -14.35 4.86
N THR A 102 0.66 -15.39 4.35
CA THR A 102 -0.77 -15.60 4.59
C THR A 102 -1.10 -15.73 6.09
N ALA A 103 -0.26 -16.44 6.85
CA ALA A 103 -0.46 -16.61 8.30
C ALA A 103 -0.32 -15.29 9.08
N LEU A 104 0.56 -14.37 8.64
CA LEU A 104 0.84 -13.12 9.34
C LEU A 104 -0.02 -11.95 8.88
N ALA A 105 -0.32 -11.89 7.59
CA ALA A 105 -0.98 -10.77 6.95
C ALA A 105 -2.30 -11.15 6.26
N GLY A 106 -2.54 -12.44 6.04
CA GLY A 106 -3.79 -12.96 5.49
C GLY A 106 -3.95 -12.81 3.97
N GLY A 107 -2.97 -12.34 3.24
CA GLY A 107 -3.07 -12.08 1.80
C GLY A 107 -2.84 -13.32 0.91
N GLY A 108 -3.11 -13.15 -0.39
CA GLY A 108 -2.80 -14.14 -1.45
C GLY A 108 -1.38 -14.01 -2.00
N ALA A 109 -1.00 -14.92 -2.89
CA ALA A 109 0.33 -14.96 -3.51
C ALA A 109 0.59 -13.82 -4.52
N ASP A 110 -0.45 -13.07 -4.88
CA ASP A 110 -0.42 -11.90 -5.77
C ASP A 110 -0.11 -10.58 -5.04
N ILE A 111 0.07 -10.63 -3.72
CA ILE A 111 0.29 -9.46 -2.86
C ILE A 111 1.77 -9.35 -2.52
N ALA A 112 2.35 -8.18 -2.74
CA ALA A 112 3.76 -7.92 -2.48
C ALA A 112 4.06 -7.62 -1.00
N ALA A 113 3.15 -6.91 -0.33
CA ALA A 113 3.24 -6.57 1.08
C ALA A 113 1.84 -6.26 1.64
N ALA A 114 1.72 -6.23 2.96
CA ALA A 114 0.50 -5.81 3.64
C ALA A 114 0.82 -5.22 5.02
N THR A 115 0.04 -4.19 5.38
CA THR A 115 0.12 -3.55 6.70
C THR A 115 -0.93 -4.14 7.65
N THR A 116 -0.49 -4.62 8.78
CA THR A 116 -1.34 -5.06 9.89
C THR A 116 -1.45 -3.99 10.98
N SER A 117 -2.09 -4.31 12.10
CA SER A 117 -2.23 -3.37 13.23
C SER A 117 -0.90 -2.89 13.81
N ASP A 118 0.18 -3.69 13.69
CA ASP A 118 1.44 -3.47 14.39
C ASP A 118 2.70 -3.56 13.51
N ARG A 119 2.58 -4.06 12.27
CA ARG A 119 3.74 -4.30 11.40
C ARG A 119 3.41 -4.19 9.92
N VAL A 120 4.45 -4.05 9.11
CA VAL A 120 4.40 -4.23 7.66
C VAL A 120 5.06 -5.56 7.30
N VAL A 121 4.35 -6.40 6.56
CA VAL A 121 4.80 -7.75 6.17
C VAL A 121 5.00 -7.79 4.67
N PHE A 122 6.18 -8.18 4.24
CA PHE A 122 6.54 -8.36 2.83
C PHE A 122 6.49 -9.83 2.44
N ALA A 123 5.83 -10.13 1.33
CA ALA A 123 5.78 -11.47 0.74
C ALA A 123 7.12 -11.85 0.10
N PRO A 124 7.41 -13.14 -0.12
CA PRO A 124 8.64 -13.58 -0.79
C PRO A 124 8.82 -12.97 -2.19
N GLY A 125 7.72 -12.71 -2.91
CA GLY A 125 7.72 -12.08 -4.22
C GLY A 125 8.35 -10.68 -4.27
N ALA A 126 8.39 -9.97 -3.14
CA ALA A 126 9.02 -8.65 -3.05
C ALA A 126 10.52 -8.70 -3.38
N ALA A 127 11.19 -9.84 -3.17
CA ALA A 127 12.61 -10.01 -3.52
C ALA A 127 12.89 -9.85 -5.02
N GLY A 128 11.93 -10.20 -5.88
CA GLY A 128 12.03 -10.09 -7.35
C GLY A 128 11.65 -8.72 -7.91
N MET A 129 11.21 -7.79 -7.09
CA MET A 129 10.80 -6.45 -7.54
C MET A 129 12.00 -5.60 -7.96
N THR A 130 11.78 -4.69 -8.93
CA THR A 130 12.73 -3.62 -9.20
C THR A 130 12.82 -2.65 -8.02
N ASP A 131 13.90 -1.89 -7.89
CA ASP A 131 14.02 -0.92 -6.80
C ASP A 131 12.96 0.18 -6.87
N ALA A 132 12.56 0.58 -8.09
CA ALA A 132 11.49 1.54 -8.29
C ALA A 132 10.13 1.00 -7.77
N ALA A 133 9.81 -0.26 -8.09
CA ALA A 133 8.60 -0.91 -7.62
C ALA A 133 8.62 -1.12 -6.10
N LEU A 134 9.74 -1.59 -5.55
CA LEU A 134 9.90 -1.78 -4.11
C LEU A 134 9.73 -0.46 -3.33
N ARG A 135 10.29 0.63 -3.85
CA ARG A 135 10.13 1.98 -3.28
C ARG A 135 8.66 2.39 -3.17
N ILE A 136 7.88 2.12 -4.23
CA ILE A 136 6.44 2.43 -4.22
C ILE A 136 5.75 1.61 -3.13
N VAL A 137 5.98 0.30 -3.08
CA VAL A 137 5.37 -0.58 -2.06
C VAL A 137 5.77 -0.15 -0.65
N VAL A 138 7.04 0.12 -0.39
CA VAL A 138 7.50 0.57 0.93
C VAL A 138 6.80 1.86 1.37
N ARG A 139 6.66 2.84 0.47
CA ARG A 139 5.95 4.10 0.78
C ARG A 139 4.47 3.89 1.02
N HIS A 140 3.82 3.08 0.19
CA HIS A 140 2.42 2.74 0.27
C HIS A 140 2.09 2.08 1.61
N GLU A 141 2.78 1.01 1.94
CA GLU A 141 2.56 0.28 3.20
C GLU A 141 2.91 1.11 4.43
N LEU A 142 3.98 1.90 4.34
CA LEU A 142 4.35 2.76 5.46
C LEU A 142 3.34 3.89 5.67
N PHE A 143 2.65 4.36 4.61
CA PHE A 143 1.55 5.30 4.75
C PHE A 143 0.37 4.69 5.53
N HIS A 144 -0.05 3.46 5.22
CA HIS A 144 -1.07 2.77 5.99
C HIS A 144 -0.66 2.57 7.45
N HIS A 145 0.61 2.21 7.69
CA HIS A 145 1.13 2.10 9.06
C HIS A 145 1.07 3.43 9.80
N ALA A 146 1.41 4.52 9.15
CA ALA A 146 1.38 5.86 9.73
C ALA A 146 -0.03 6.34 10.07
N THR A 147 -1.02 6.02 9.24
CA THR A 147 -2.41 6.46 9.39
C THR A 147 -3.27 5.49 10.20
N ARG A 148 -2.77 4.31 10.53
CA ARG A 148 -3.52 3.20 11.16
C ARG A 148 -4.36 3.61 12.37
N GLN A 149 -3.84 4.48 13.23
CA GLN A 149 -4.51 4.88 14.47
C GLN A 149 -5.70 5.82 14.25
N VAL A 150 -5.77 6.46 13.08
CA VAL A 150 -6.80 7.43 12.73
C VAL A 150 -7.72 6.95 11.61
N THR A 151 -7.49 5.73 11.09
CA THR A 151 -8.31 5.10 10.06
C THR A 151 -9.27 4.11 10.68
N ALA A 152 -10.57 4.28 10.42
CA ALA A 152 -11.61 3.38 10.89
C ALA A 152 -11.57 2.03 10.15
N ALA A 153 -12.07 0.99 10.79
CA ALA A 153 -12.10 -0.36 10.19
C ALA A 153 -13.07 -0.47 9.00
N ASP A 154 -14.06 0.39 8.95
CA ASP A 154 -15.07 0.49 7.89
C ASP A 154 -14.81 1.67 6.95
N ALA A 155 -13.60 2.23 6.96
CA ALA A 155 -13.20 3.30 6.06
C ALA A 155 -13.33 2.86 4.58
N PRO A 156 -13.74 3.76 3.66
CA PRO A 156 -13.82 3.44 2.23
C PRO A 156 -12.42 3.12 1.69
N ARG A 157 -12.19 1.84 1.37
CA ARG A 157 -10.88 1.32 0.98
C ARG A 157 -10.31 2.02 -0.24
N TRP A 158 -11.16 2.29 -1.24
CA TRP A 158 -10.71 2.99 -2.43
C TRP A 158 -10.04 4.34 -2.10
N LEU A 159 -10.49 5.06 -1.05
CA LEU A 159 -9.88 6.33 -0.67
C LEU A 159 -8.59 6.13 0.11
N THR A 160 -8.55 5.14 1.02
CA THR A 160 -7.32 4.81 1.75
C THR A 160 -6.20 4.38 0.81
N GLU A 161 -6.53 3.53 -0.19
CA GLU A 161 -5.60 3.08 -1.23
C GLU A 161 -5.17 4.23 -2.16
N GLY A 162 -6.13 5.04 -2.60
CA GLY A 162 -5.84 6.16 -3.50
C GLY A 162 -4.90 7.19 -2.89
N VAL A 163 -5.05 7.48 -1.60
CA VAL A 163 -4.15 8.41 -0.90
C VAL A 163 -2.79 7.77 -0.60
N ALA A 164 -2.74 6.47 -0.27
CA ALA A 164 -1.48 5.76 -0.13
C ALA A 164 -0.69 5.78 -1.45
N ASP A 165 -1.35 5.53 -2.56
CA ASP A 165 -0.75 5.61 -3.90
C ASP A 165 -0.34 7.03 -4.30
N TYR A 166 -1.11 8.05 -3.92
CA TYR A 166 -0.72 9.45 -4.12
C TYR A 166 0.61 9.79 -3.43
N VAL A 167 0.83 9.29 -2.22
CA VAL A 167 2.08 9.49 -1.47
C VAL A 167 3.23 8.65 -2.04
N ALA A 168 2.91 7.47 -2.58
CA ALA A 168 3.90 6.47 -2.96
C ALA A 168 4.38 6.58 -4.41
N ARG A 169 3.46 6.81 -5.34
CA ARG A 169 3.75 6.75 -6.79
C ARG A 169 4.37 8.05 -7.30
N PRO A 170 5.25 8.00 -8.29
CA PRO A 170 5.69 9.19 -9.01
C PRO A 170 4.50 9.78 -9.80
N ARG A 171 4.53 11.08 -10.04
CA ARG A 171 3.57 11.70 -10.97
C ARG A 171 3.68 11.06 -12.35
N ALA A 172 2.53 10.79 -12.94
CA ALA A 172 2.43 10.29 -14.31
C ALA A 172 1.47 11.18 -15.12
N ALA A 173 1.48 11.02 -16.45
CA ALA A 173 0.51 11.68 -17.32
C ALA A 173 -0.92 11.21 -16.97
N ALA A 174 -1.92 12.12 -17.00
CA ALA A 174 -3.29 11.75 -16.71
C ALA A 174 -3.80 10.70 -17.69
N PRO A 175 -4.66 9.82 -17.23
CA PRO A 175 -5.33 8.88 -18.09
C PRO A 175 -6.34 9.59 -19.01
N ALA A 176 -6.82 8.86 -20.01
CA ALA A 176 -7.91 9.33 -20.86
C ALA A 176 -9.16 9.66 -20.00
N PRO A 177 -9.89 10.76 -20.31
CA PRO A 177 -11.05 11.20 -19.54
C PRO A 177 -12.12 10.12 -19.33
N GLU A 178 -12.24 9.19 -20.27
CA GLU A 178 -13.19 8.07 -20.23
C GLU A 178 -12.95 7.12 -19.05
N LEU A 179 -11.74 7.12 -18.50
CA LEU A 179 -11.38 6.32 -17.32
C LEU A 179 -11.71 7.01 -15.99
N LEU A 180 -12.10 8.30 -16.02
CA LEU A 180 -12.35 9.13 -14.85
C LEU A 180 -13.86 9.36 -14.60
N THR A 181 -14.73 8.42 -15.01
CA THR A 181 -16.17 8.60 -15.01
C THR A 181 -16.86 8.29 -13.68
N ALA A 182 -16.23 7.51 -12.83
CA ALA A 182 -16.80 7.10 -11.54
C ALA A 182 -15.70 6.81 -10.51
N LEU A 183 -16.00 7.06 -9.24
CA LEU A 183 -15.15 6.57 -8.15
C LEU A 183 -15.15 5.04 -8.15
N PRO A 184 -14.03 4.40 -7.79
CA PRO A 184 -14.01 2.96 -7.62
C PRO A 184 -14.83 2.56 -6.39
N THR A 185 -15.29 1.31 -6.38
CA THR A 185 -15.94 0.71 -5.22
C THR A 185 -15.01 -0.30 -4.54
N ASP A 186 -15.30 -0.65 -3.30
CA ASP A 186 -14.55 -1.71 -2.61
C ASP A 186 -14.71 -3.07 -3.32
N ALA A 187 -15.85 -3.33 -3.94
CA ALA A 187 -16.08 -4.52 -4.77
C ALA A 187 -15.15 -4.56 -6.01
N ASP A 188 -14.87 -3.40 -6.62
CA ASP A 188 -13.91 -3.32 -7.74
C ASP A 188 -12.49 -3.69 -7.25
N LEU A 189 -12.11 -3.25 -6.06
CA LEU A 189 -10.81 -3.59 -5.45
C LEU A 189 -10.70 -5.08 -5.12
N ASP A 190 -11.80 -5.75 -4.81
CA ASP A 190 -11.83 -7.19 -4.52
C ASP A 190 -11.81 -8.06 -5.79
N THR A 191 -12.17 -7.48 -6.94
CA THR A 191 -12.24 -8.20 -8.22
C THR A 191 -10.86 -8.31 -8.87
N ALA A 192 -10.23 -9.49 -8.79
CA ALA A 192 -8.88 -9.71 -9.31
C ALA A 192 -8.71 -9.37 -10.81
N GLY A 193 -7.49 -9.04 -11.20
CA GLY A 193 -7.13 -8.74 -12.60
C GLY A 193 -7.36 -7.28 -12.99
N ALA A 194 -7.77 -7.06 -14.25
CA ALA A 194 -7.87 -5.71 -14.83
C ALA A 194 -8.82 -4.78 -14.07
N THR A 195 -9.91 -5.30 -13.50
CA THR A 195 -10.88 -4.51 -12.71
C THR A 195 -10.21 -3.92 -11.48
N ARG A 196 -9.49 -4.75 -10.70
CA ARG A 196 -8.74 -4.31 -9.53
C ARG A 196 -7.70 -3.24 -9.91
N SER A 197 -6.89 -3.51 -10.94
CA SER A 197 -5.87 -2.56 -11.39
C SER A 197 -6.47 -1.22 -11.79
N ALA A 198 -7.57 -1.23 -12.54
CA ALA A 198 -8.26 -0.01 -12.92
C ALA A 198 -8.90 0.72 -11.74
N ALA A 199 -9.34 -0.01 -10.70
CA ALA A 199 -9.87 0.58 -9.47
C ALA A 199 -8.79 1.32 -8.68
N TYR A 200 -7.60 0.70 -8.49
CA TYR A 200 -6.45 1.36 -7.87
C TYR A 200 -6.01 2.59 -8.65
N ASP A 201 -5.93 2.51 -9.97
CA ASP A 201 -5.55 3.65 -10.81
C ASP A 201 -6.57 4.80 -10.70
N ARG A 202 -7.88 4.50 -10.72
CA ARG A 202 -8.91 5.52 -10.51
C ARG A 202 -8.83 6.15 -9.12
N ALA A 203 -8.60 5.36 -8.07
CA ALA A 203 -8.42 5.86 -6.71
C ALA A 203 -7.22 6.82 -6.61
N TRP A 204 -6.08 6.41 -7.16
CA TRP A 204 -4.88 7.23 -7.23
C TRP A 204 -5.09 8.53 -8.01
N TRP A 205 -5.74 8.46 -9.19
CA TRP A 205 -6.03 9.63 -10.01
C TRP A 205 -7.00 10.60 -9.32
N PHE A 206 -7.99 10.08 -8.60
CA PHE A 206 -8.87 10.94 -7.82
C PHE A 206 -8.11 11.66 -6.70
N ALA A 207 -7.29 10.96 -5.94
CA ALA A 207 -6.46 11.57 -4.91
C ALA A 207 -5.49 12.62 -5.49
N THR A 208 -4.89 12.33 -6.65
CA THR A 208 -4.01 13.26 -7.36
C THR A 208 -4.76 14.52 -7.82
N TYR A 209 -5.96 14.35 -8.40
CA TYR A 209 -6.83 15.45 -8.79
C TYR A 209 -7.19 16.35 -7.60
N VAL A 210 -7.61 15.76 -6.49
CA VAL A 210 -7.96 16.53 -5.28
C VAL A 210 -6.76 17.32 -4.79
N ALA A 211 -5.58 16.71 -4.74
CA ALA A 211 -4.36 17.39 -4.33
C ALA A 211 -3.96 18.53 -5.28
N ASP A 212 -4.12 18.35 -6.57
CA ASP A 212 -3.77 19.37 -7.58
C ASP A 212 -4.77 20.51 -7.60
N ARG A 213 -6.06 20.22 -7.48
CA ARG A 213 -7.13 21.21 -7.60
C ARG A 213 -7.38 22.00 -6.32
N TYR A 214 -7.30 21.32 -5.17
CA TYR A 214 -7.66 21.89 -3.86
C TYR A 214 -6.46 21.97 -2.90
N GLY A 215 -5.34 21.37 -3.24
CA GLY A 215 -4.14 21.28 -2.41
C GLY A 215 -4.04 20.00 -1.58
N PRO A 216 -2.79 19.58 -1.26
CA PRO A 216 -2.54 18.35 -0.48
C PRO A 216 -3.14 18.40 0.93
N GLN A 217 -3.32 19.57 1.51
CA GLN A 217 -3.96 19.75 2.82
C GLN A 217 -5.45 19.38 2.76
N GLN A 218 -6.14 19.71 1.66
CA GLN A 218 -7.54 19.33 1.47
C GLN A 218 -7.69 17.84 1.19
N LEU A 219 -6.74 17.23 0.48
CA LEU A 219 -6.73 15.76 0.34
C LEU A 219 -6.55 15.07 1.70
N ARG A 220 -5.64 15.58 2.54
CA ARG A 220 -5.48 15.07 3.90
C ARG A 220 -6.75 15.26 4.74
N ALA A 221 -7.38 16.44 4.65
CA ALA A 221 -8.64 16.72 5.34
C ALA A 221 -9.77 15.78 4.88
N LEU A 222 -9.86 15.50 3.58
CA LEU A 222 -10.80 14.53 3.02
C LEU A 222 -10.54 13.12 3.58
N TYR A 223 -9.28 12.67 3.62
CA TYR A 223 -8.93 11.39 4.23
C TYR A 223 -9.39 11.31 5.69
N VAL A 224 -9.03 12.30 6.52
CA VAL A 224 -9.39 12.32 7.93
C VAL A 224 -10.91 12.32 8.12
N ARG A 225 -11.66 13.08 7.29
CA ARG A 225 -13.11 13.18 7.39
C ARG A 225 -13.82 11.93 6.89
N ALA A 226 -13.35 11.32 5.80
CA ALA A 226 -14.01 10.18 5.16
C ALA A 226 -13.53 8.83 5.67
N CYS A 227 -12.36 8.75 6.33
CA CYS A 227 -11.78 7.49 6.77
C CYS A 227 -11.56 7.41 8.29
N GLY A 228 -11.82 8.48 9.04
CA GLY A 228 -11.65 8.50 10.50
C GLY A 228 -12.81 7.82 11.24
N PRO A 229 -12.66 7.49 12.53
CA PRO A 229 -13.73 6.91 13.33
C PRO A 229 -15.00 7.78 13.33
N GLY A 230 -16.14 7.15 13.00
CA GLY A 230 -17.43 7.87 12.89
C GLY A 230 -17.55 8.74 11.65
N HIS A 231 -16.81 8.44 10.61
CA HIS A 231 -16.90 9.13 9.32
C HIS A 231 -18.31 9.03 8.70
N PRO A 232 -18.74 10.03 7.93
CA PRO A 232 -19.93 9.92 7.10
C PRO A 232 -19.65 9.06 5.86
N ASP A 233 -20.67 8.87 5.03
CA ASP A 233 -20.47 8.35 3.68
C ASP A 233 -19.53 9.25 2.86
N PRO A 234 -18.85 8.70 1.84
CA PRO A 234 -17.88 9.46 1.04
C PRO A 234 -18.45 10.69 0.33
N ALA A 235 -19.71 10.65 -0.13
CA ALA A 235 -20.31 11.79 -0.82
C ALA A 235 -20.54 12.97 0.14
N THR A 236 -20.92 12.67 1.37
CA THR A 236 -21.05 13.68 2.44
C THR A 236 -19.67 14.24 2.83
N ALA A 237 -18.64 13.41 2.99
CA ALA A 237 -17.29 13.87 3.28
C ALA A 237 -16.74 14.77 2.16
N ILE A 238 -16.94 14.40 0.90
CA ILE A 238 -16.55 15.19 -0.27
C ILE A 238 -17.21 16.57 -0.21
N ARG A 239 -18.51 16.62 0.04
CA ARG A 239 -19.25 17.90 0.11
C ARG A 239 -18.76 18.79 1.24
N GLU A 240 -18.53 18.21 2.41
CA GLU A 240 -18.09 18.96 3.60
C GLU A 240 -16.67 19.51 3.44
N VAL A 241 -15.78 18.77 2.78
CA VAL A 241 -14.37 19.14 2.68
C VAL A 241 -14.08 19.94 1.40
N LEU A 242 -14.65 19.55 0.26
CA LEU A 242 -14.37 20.20 -1.01
C LEU A 242 -15.40 21.29 -1.38
N GLY A 243 -16.54 21.35 -0.68
CA GLY A 243 -17.57 22.35 -0.89
C GLY A 243 -18.48 22.10 -2.10
N LEU A 244 -18.32 20.98 -2.79
CA LEU A 244 -19.08 20.58 -3.99
C LEU A 244 -19.74 19.21 -3.81
N GLY A 245 -20.84 18.99 -4.50
CA GLY A 245 -21.46 17.67 -4.59
C GLY A 245 -20.58 16.67 -5.36
N VAL A 246 -20.77 15.38 -5.11
CA VAL A 246 -19.97 14.34 -5.76
C VAL A 246 -20.05 14.41 -7.29
N ASP A 247 -21.23 14.66 -7.85
CA ASP A 247 -21.42 14.76 -9.30
C ASP A 247 -20.67 15.95 -9.91
N GLU A 248 -20.62 17.07 -9.19
CA GLU A 248 -19.86 18.25 -9.61
C GLU A 248 -18.36 17.96 -9.58
N VAL A 249 -17.87 17.32 -8.50
CA VAL A 249 -16.47 16.91 -8.35
C VAL A 249 -16.07 15.91 -9.45
N LEU A 250 -16.93 14.94 -9.78
CA LEU A 250 -16.69 14.00 -10.87
C LEU A 250 -16.65 14.71 -12.23
N GLY A 251 -17.57 15.66 -12.47
CA GLY A 251 -17.55 16.45 -13.69
C GLY A 251 -16.31 17.33 -13.84
N GLU A 252 -15.77 17.87 -12.74
CA GLU A 252 -14.49 18.59 -12.74
C GLU A 252 -13.31 17.63 -12.96
N TRP A 253 -13.32 16.45 -12.32
CA TRP A 253 -12.29 15.43 -12.45
C TRP A 253 -12.14 14.93 -13.88
N GLN A 254 -13.25 14.67 -14.58
CA GLN A 254 -13.23 14.31 -16.00
C GLN A 254 -12.58 15.36 -16.90
N ARG A 255 -12.72 16.64 -16.54
CA ARG A 255 -12.14 17.75 -17.28
C ARG A 255 -10.74 18.15 -16.81
N TRP A 256 -10.23 17.46 -15.79
CA TRP A 256 -8.92 17.78 -15.22
C TRP A 256 -7.80 17.32 -16.17
N PRO A 257 -7.09 18.27 -16.82
CA PRO A 257 -5.92 17.89 -17.62
C PRO A 257 -4.78 17.57 -16.67
N ALA A 258 -4.14 16.43 -16.86
CA ALA A 258 -2.87 16.20 -16.21
C ALA A 258 -1.86 17.22 -16.76
N ARG A 259 -1.41 18.07 -15.91
CA ARG A 259 -0.35 19.04 -16.16
C ARG A 259 1.02 18.48 -15.82
#